data_1e93269a7197729d19616822045fda6b
#
_entry.id   1e93269a7197729d19616822045fda6b
#
_cell.length_a   1.000
_cell.length_b   1.000
_cell.length_c   1.000
_cell.angle_alpha   90.00
_cell.angle_beta   90.00
_cell.angle_gamma   90.00
#
_symmetry.space_group_name_H-M   'P 1'
#
loop_
_entity.id
_entity.type
_entity.pdbx_description
1 polymer ?
#
loop_
_entity_poly.entity_id
_entity_poly.type
_entity_poly.pdbx_seq_one_letter_code
_entity_poly.pdbx_strand_id
1 'polypeptide(L)'
;MLSSTAAVAGSDFDADGDIDLFVGGRVVPGQYPKAPQSYLLQNNGGTFTDVTKEICRSLQTVGMVTAALWTDFNNDYQPDLIVVGELMKISVYQNTGTGLTDITDPAGLAQSAGMWNSITSGDFDRDGDMDYVVGNIGQNTPFKATPEHPLKLHYADFDQNGATDPVFSIYEEGEYYPLASLDLLTAQMPVLKKKVLRYKDFAQSTTSDILNILETGEMQTLQCDIQATVLLENLGTGQFKLHPLPQLAQAAPVKGIVCEDLDLDGDPDIILTGNEYNTEVVTGRYDALMGLVLRNEGGLRFHPLSSEASGLQISGDQRAAVILRKADDEMALLVSTNGGAARAYALPRSGQKLLAFEPGEVSALLTYEGGHQRKIECHFGGGYLSQSTRSLRLSPQAKEAVFYDNNGNPTRTLNILALKAEL
;
A
#
# COMPACT_ATOMS: atom_id res chain seq x y z
N MET A 1 14.75 -21.11 -5.61
CA MET A 1 15.05 -19.99 -6.53
C MET A 1 15.07 -18.74 -5.70
N LEU A 2 16.05 -17.86 -5.84
CA LEU A 2 16.11 -16.62 -5.07
C LEU A 2 15.02 -15.68 -5.58
N SER A 3 14.10 -15.26 -4.70
CA SER A 3 13.11 -14.24 -5.00
C SER A 3 13.65 -12.86 -4.60
N SER A 4 13.24 -11.81 -5.30
CA SER A 4 13.42 -10.44 -4.85
C SER A 4 12.35 -10.11 -3.81
N THR A 5 12.69 -9.32 -2.81
CA THR A 5 11.76 -8.81 -1.78
C THR A 5 11.62 -7.30 -1.90
N ALA A 6 10.50 -6.74 -1.48
CA ALA A 6 10.26 -5.29 -1.47
C ALA A 6 9.78 -4.79 -0.11
N ALA A 7 8.85 -5.50 0.53
CA ALA A 7 8.26 -5.09 1.80
C ALA A 7 8.92 -5.82 2.96
N VAL A 8 9.26 -5.08 4.02
CA VAL A 8 9.63 -5.62 5.33
C VAL A 8 8.86 -4.83 6.38
N ALA A 9 8.01 -5.51 7.13
CA ALA A 9 7.23 -4.92 8.20
C ALA A 9 7.49 -5.68 9.51
N GLY A 10 7.74 -4.96 10.60
CA GLY A 10 8.05 -5.53 11.91
C GLY A 10 6.92 -5.34 12.90
N SER A 11 6.69 -6.35 13.74
CA SER A 11 5.82 -6.31 14.92
C SER A 11 6.17 -7.47 15.84
N ASP A 12 5.88 -7.34 17.09
CA ASP A 12 5.88 -8.45 18.06
C ASP A 12 4.53 -9.17 17.92
N PHE A 13 4.42 -10.11 16.94
CA PHE A 13 3.12 -10.72 16.61
C PHE A 13 2.71 -11.86 17.56
N ASP A 14 3.66 -12.42 18.29
CA ASP A 14 3.40 -13.51 19.26
C ASP A 14 3.50 -13.06 20.73
N ALA A 15 3.69 -11.76 20.97
CA ALA A 15 3.73 -11.10 22.27
C ALA A 15 4.83 -11.64 23.22
N ASP A 16 5.99 -12.03 22.66
CA ASP A 16 7.15 -12.49 23.44
C ASP A 16 8.12 -11.35 23.82
N GLY A 17 7.91 -10.14 23.27
CA GLY A 17 8.69 -8.92 23.52
C GLY A 17 9.77 -8.63 22.50
N ASP A 18 10.00 -9.52 21.52
CA ASP A 18 10.95 -9.35 20.44
C ASP A 18 10.23 -8.93 19.14
N ILE A 19 10.86 -8.12 18.29
CA ILE A 19 10.25 -7.70 17.02
C ILE A 19 10.49 -8.77 15.97
N ASP A 20 9.41 -9.33 15.45
CA ASP A 20 9.34 -10.25 14.32
C ASP A 20 9.23 -9.52 12.99
N LEU A 21 9.43 -10.25 11.89
CA LEU A 21 9.41 -9.64 10.55
C LEU A 21 8.49 -10.41 9.59
N PHE A 22 7.60 -9.68 8.94
CA PHE A 22 7.04 -10.11 7.67
C PHE A 22 7.91 -9.61 6.52
N VAL A 23 8.32 -10.52 5.62
CA VAL A 23 9.16 -10.21 4.45
C VAL A 23 8.41 -10.61 3.19
N GLY A 24 7.87 -9.62 2.49
CA GLY A 24 7.05 -9.80 1.30
C GLY A 24 7.91 -10.08 0.05
N GLY A 25 7.62 -11.19 -0.61
CA GLY A 25 8.24 -11.51 -1.89
C GLY A 25 7.67 -10.62 -3.02
N ARG A 26 8.54 -9.99 -3.84
CA ARG A 26 8.14 -9.05 -4.90
C ARG A 26 8.08 -9.68 -6.28
N VAL A 27 9.11 -10.41 -6.66
CA VAL A 27 9.17 -11.04 -7.98
C VAL A 27 10.16 -12.21 -7.98
N VAL A 28 9.87 -13.23 -8.78
CA VAL A 28 10.85 -14.25 -9.16
C VAL A 28 11.56 -13.77 -10.43
N PRO A 29 12.86 -13.43 -10.38
CA PRO A 29 13.57 -12.89 -11.52
C PRO A 29 13.43 -13.79 -12.76
N GLY A 30 13.03 -13.19 -13.90
CA GLY A 30 12.80 -13.89 -15.16
C GLY A 30 11.54 -14.74 -15.23
N GLN A 31 10.66 -14.71 -14.21
CA GLN A 31 9.40 -15.47 -14.17
C GLN A 31 8.17 -14.61 -13.81
N TYR A 32 8.22 -13.30 -14.10
CA TYR A 32 7.03 -12.46 -13.92
C TYR A 32 5.83 -13.01 -14.72
N PRO A 33 4.62 -13.08 -14.17
CA PRO A 33 4.14 -12.59 -12.88
C PRO A 33 3.99 -13.69 -11.79
N LYS A 34 4.80 -14.69 -11.82
CA LYS A 34 4.73 -15.81 -10.86
C LYS A 34 4.96 -15.32 -9.44
N ALA A 35 4.04 -15.64 -8.54
CA ALA A 35 4.12 -15.25 -7.14
C ALA A 35 5.40 -15.80 -6.49
N PRO A 36 6.23 -14.95 -5.88
CA PRO A 36 7.40 -15.37 -5.11
C PRO A 36 6.99 -15.85 -3.72
N GLN A 37 7.93 -16.44 -3.01
CA GLN A 37 7.73 -16.79 -1.60
C GLN A 37 7.88 -15.55 -0.70
N SER A 38 6.93 -15.39 0.22
CA SER A 38 6.98 -14.47 1.35
C SER A 38 7.30 -15.23 2.64
N TYR A 39 7.79 -14.51 3.66
CA TYR A 39 8.27 -15.12 4.91
C TYR A 39 7.71 -14.38 6.12
N LEU A 40 7.31 -15.14 7.13
CA LEU A 40 7.10 -14.69 8.50
C LEU A 40 8.25 -15.21 9.34
N LEU A 41 9.10 -14.31 9.83
CA LEU A 41 10.31 -14.62 10.56
C LEU A 41 10.10 -14.28 12.04
N GLN A 42 9.94 -15.31 12.87
CA GLN A 42 9.87 -15.17 14.33
C GLN A 42 11.27 -14.90 14.88
N ASN A 43 11.38 -13.89 15.73
CA ASN A 43 12.61 -13.52 16.42
C ASN A 43 12.62 -14.14 17.83
N ASN A 44 13.66 -14.82 18.17
CA ASN A 44 13.87 -15.37 19.52
C ASN A 44 15.25 -14.90 20.02
N GLY A 45 15.28 -13.74 20.68
CA GLY A 45 16.50 -13.16 21.23
C GLY A 45 17.56 -12.83 20.18
N GLY A 46 17.15 -12.35 19.00
CA GLY A 46 18.01 -11.99 17.87
C GLY A 46 18.27 -13.14 16.88
N THR A 47 17.61 -14.28 17.05
CA THR A 47 17.67 -15.40 16.09
C THR A 47 16.34 -15.55 15.37
N PHE A 48 16.35 -15.35 14.06
CA PHE A 48 15.15 -15.43 13.22
C PHE A 48 14.91 -16.83 12.69
N THR A 49 13.66 -17.31 12.81
CA THR A 49 13.18 -18.61 12.32
C THR A 49 12.00 -18.40 11.37
N ASP A 50 12.02 -19.04 10.21
CA ASP A 50 10.88 -19.03 9.29
C ASP A 50 9.75 -19.90 9.84
N VAL A 51 8.67 -19.27 10.26
CA VAL A 51 7.46 -19.91 10.82
C VAL A 51 6.25 -19.75 9.90
N THR A 52 6.44 -19.28 8.68
CA THR A 52 5.35 -18.94 7.74
C THR A 52 4.40 -20.11 7.53
N LYS A 53 4.93 -21.29 7.34
CA LYS A 53 4.13 -22.48 7.03
C LYS A 53 3.30 -22.96 8.19
N GLU A 54 3.83 -22.80 9.39
CA GLU A 54 3.24 -23.20 10.66
C GLU A 54 2.16 -22.22 11.11
N ILE A 55 2.43 -20.92 10.98
CA ILE A 55 1.55 -19.84 11.45
C ILE A 55 0.46 -19.51 10.41
N CYS A 56 0.83 -19.35 9.14
CA CYS A 56 -0.12 -19.07 8.07
C CYS A 56 0.40 -19.51 6.70
N ARG A 57 -0.01 -20.68 6.25
CA ARG A 57 0.48 -21.26 4.99
C ARG A 57 0.14 -20.43 3.77
N SER A 58 -1.01 -19.74 3.76
CA SER A 58 -1.42 -18.90 2.60
C SER A 58 -0.50 -17.71 2.38
N LEU A 59 0.19 -17.21 3.40
CA LEU A 59 1.19 -16.15 3.28
C LEU A 59 2.39 -16.53 2.40
N GLN A 60 2.74 -17.82 2.29
CA GLN A 60 3.91 -18.24 1.49
C GLN A 60 3.85 -17.77 0.05
N THR A 61 2.65 -17.75 -0.54
CA THR A 61 2.43 -17.39 -1.96
C THR A 61 1.30 -16.39 -2.11
N VAL A 62 1.23 -15.42 -1.20
CA VAL A 62 0.16 -14.41 -1.15
C VAL A 62 0.08 -13.58 -2.43
N GLY A 63 1.18 -13.40 -3.14
CA GLY A 63 1.26 -12.65 -4.40
C GLY A 63 2.57 -11.88 -4.55
N MET A 64 2.58 -10.90 -5.46
CA MET A 64 3.71 -10.00 -5.70
C MET A 64 3.64 -8.79 -4.77
N VAL A 65 4.09 -8.98 -3.52
CA VAL A 65 3.95 -7.99 -2.45
C VAL A 65 4.74 -6.71 -2.75
N THR A 66 4.11 -5.57 -2.56
CA THR A 66 4.72 -4.23 -2.66
C THR A 66 4.81 -3.52 -1.31
N ALA A 67 3.82 -3.73 -0.44
CA ALA A 67 3.80 -3.17 0.91
C ALA A 67 3.02 -4.09 1.86
N ALA A 68 3.32 -3.95 3.15
CA ALA A 68 2.61 -4.64 4.23
C ALA A 68 2.62 -3.76 5.47
N LEU A 69 1.60 -3.93 6.32
CA LEU A 69 1.40 -3.16 7.52
C LEU A 69 0.91 -4.08 8.64
N TRP A 70 1.57 -4.03 9.79
CA TRP A 70 1.05 -4.58 11.03
C TRP A 70 0.17 -3.54 11.72
N THR A 71 -1.03 -3.92 12.15
CA THR A 71 -2.06 -3.02 12.66
C THR A 71 -3.03 -3.79 13.55
N ASP A 72 -3.63 -3.16 14.52
CA ASP A 72 -4.71 -3.73 15.33
C ASP A 72 -6.05 -3.19 14.82
N PHE A 73 -6.56 -3.83 13.72
CA PHE A 73 -7.76 -3.34 13.03
C PHE A 73 -9.05 -3.64 13.81
N ASN A 74 -9.03 -4.60 14.72
CA ASN A 74 -10.21 -5.07 15.46
C ASN A 74 -10.20 -4.64 16.95
N ASN A 75 -9.20 -3.84 17.35
CA ASN A 75 -9.02 -3.32 18.71
C ASN A 75 -8.91 -4.41 19.79
N ASP A 76 -8.31 -5.56 19.45
CA ASP A 76 -8.06 -6.65 20.39
C ASP A 76 -6.64 -6.66 20.97
N TYR A 77 -5.83 -5.65 20.60
CA TYR A 77 -4.43 -5.47 20.99
C TYR A 77 -3.48 -6.57 20.49
N GLN A 78 -3.88 -7.33 19.48
CA GLN A 78 -3.00 -8.25 18.80
C GLN A 78 -2.67 -7.67 17.41
N PRO A 79 -1.39 -7.62 17.01
CA PRO A 79 -1.06 -7.09 15.70
C PRO A 79 -1.53 -8.02 14.60
N ASP A 80 -2.46 -7.54 13.78
CA ASP A 80 -2.94 -8.14 12.55
C ASP A 80 -2.06 -7.72 11.38
N LEU A 81 -2.15 -8.40 10.23
CA LEU A 81 -1.32 -8.11 9.08
C LEU A 81 -2.18 -7.79 7.84
N ILE A 82 -1.95 -6.63 7.23
CA ILE A 82 -2.51 -6.28 5.92
C ILE A 82 -1.38 -6.31 4.89
N VAL A 83 -1.60 -7.03 3.78
CA VAL A 83 -0.62 -7.19 2.70
C VAL A 83 -1.24 -6.72 1.38
N VAL A 84 -0.51 -5.87 0.65
CA VAL A 84 -0.92 -5.35 -0.66
C VAL A 84 0.19 -5.57 -1.69
N GLY A 85 -0.21 -5.66 -2.97
CA GLY A 85 0.76 -5.86 -4.03
C GLY A 85 0.16 -5.84 -5.43
N GLU A 86 0.98 -6.18 -6.40
CA GLU A 86 0.64 -6.13 -7.80
C GLU A 86 -0.22 -7.33 -8.22
N LEU A 87 -1.37 -7.04 -8.84
CA LEU A 87 -2.34 -8.04 -9.31
C LEU A 87 -2.80 -9.00 -8.22
N MET A 88 -2.98 -8.48 -7.00
CA MET A 88 -3.48 -9.25 -5.88
C MET A 88 -4.51 -8.46 -5.07
N LYS A 89 -5.33 -9.17 -4.29
CA LYS A 89 -6.29 -8.55 -3.36
C LYS A 89 -5.55 -7.77 -2.26
N ILE A 90 -6.23 -6.84 -1.63
CA ILE A 90 -5.85 -6.34 -0.31
C ILE A 90 -6.10 -7.50 0.65
N SER A 91 -5.04 -8.16 1.10
CA SER A 91 -5.12 -9.37 1.90
C SER A 91 -5.02 -9.04 3.38
N VAL A 92 -6.00 -9.49 4.17
CA VAL A 92 -6.10 -9.22 5.61
C VAL A 92 -5.98 -10.52 6.38
N TYR A 93 -5.04 -10.55 7.32
CA TYR A 93 -4.76 -11.69 8.18
C TYR A 93 -4.97 -11.29 9.63
N GLN A 94 -6.00 -11.85 10.25
CA GLN A 94 -6.30 -11.65 11.66
C GLN A 94 -5.40 -12.52 12.53
N ASN A 95 -4.77 -11.91 13.52
CA ASN A 95 -4.05 -12.62 14.57
C ASN A 95 -5.05 -13.20 15.57
N THR A 96 -4.92 -14.47 15.87
CA THR A 96 -5.79 -15.18 16.83
C THR A 96 -5.07 -15.55 18.12
N GLY A 97 -3.84 -15.05 18.31
CA GLY A 97 -2.94 -15.43 19.40
C GLY A 97 -2.29 -16.81 19.23
N THR A 98 -2.76 -17.61 18.27
CA THR A 98 -2.20 -18.94 17.94
C THR A 98 -1.75 -19.06 16.49
N GLY A 99 -1.99 -18.04 15.68
CA GLY A 99 -1.63 -17.96 14.26
C GLY A 99 -2.40 -16.87 13.56
N LEU A 100 -2.11 -16.69 12.26
CA LEU A 100 -2.76 -15.73 11.40
C LEU A 100 -3.82 -16.42 10.53
N THR A 101 -5.04 -15.90 10.56
CA THR A 101 -6.17 -16.39 9.76
C THR A 101 -6.46 -15.43 8.64
N ASP A 102 -6.49 -15.93 7.39
CA ASP A 102 -6.88 -15.14 6.23
C ASP A 102 -8.39 -14.85 6.28
N ILE A 103 -8.74 -13.58 6.43
CA ILE A 103 -10.13 -13.09 6.47
C ILE A 103 -10.45 -12.18 5.28
N THR A 104 -9.62 -12.16 4.24
CA THR A 104 -9.75 -11.27 3.08
C THR A 104 -11.16 -11.28 2.46
N ASP A 105 -11.68 -12.46 2.13
CA ASP A 105 -13.00 -12.56 1.50
C ASP A 105 -14.15 -12.27 2.49
N PRO A 106 -14.17 -12.83 3.72
CA PRO A 106 -15.13 -12.43 4.74
C PRO A 106 -15.12 -10.94 5.09
N ALA A 107 -13.97 -10.28 5.01
CA ALA A 107 -13.82 -8.85 5.27
C ALA A 107 -14.35 -7.94 4.15
N GLY A 108 -14.97 -8.49 3.10
CA GLY A 108 -15.56 -7.74 1.99
C GLY A 108 -14.56 -7.41 0.86
N LEU A 109 -13.37 -8.01 0.88
CA LEU A 109 -12.26 -7.69 -0.04
C LEU A 109 -12.06 -8.72 -1.17
N ALA A 110 -13.06 -9.57 -1.43
CA ALA A 110 -12.99 -10.61 -2.47
C ALA A 110 -12.71 -10.05 -3.88
N GLN A 111 -13.20 -8.85 -4.19
CA GLN A 111 -13.03 -8.14 -5.47
C GLN A 111 -12.13 -6.91 -5.32
N SER A 112 -11.07 -7.00 -4.52
CA SER A 112 -10.14 -5.90 -4.27
C SER A 112 -8.80 -6.06 -4.99
N ALA A 113 -8.71 -6.94 -5.98
CA ALA A 113 -7.46 -7.12 -6.72
C ALA A 113 -7.08 -5.83 -7.47
N GLY A 114 -5.84 -5.37 -7.28
CA GLY A 114 -5.33 -4.11 -7.83
C GLY A 114 -3.86 -4.18 -8.19
N MET A 115 -3.35 -3.07 -8.71
CA MET A 115 -1.91 -2.82 -8.87
C MET A 115 -1.42 -1.96 -7.71
N TRP A 116 -1.57 -2.49 -6.50
CA TRP A 116 -1.26 -1.79 -5.27
C TRP A 116 0.24 -1.54 -5.13
N ASN A 117 0.61 -0.35 -4.64
CA ASN A 117 2.00 0.05 -4.50
C ASN A 117 2.40 0.30 -3.04
N SER A 118 1.49 0.82 -2.23
CA SER A 118 1.76 1.31 -0.88
C SER A 118 0.52 1.26 -0.01
N ILE A 119 0.71 1.24 1.32
CA ILE A 119 -0.36 1.31 2.31
C ILE A 119 0.12 2.12 3.51
N THR A 120 -0.78 2.85 4.15
CA THR A 120 -0.57 3.49 5.44
C THR A 120 -1.89 3.56 6.21
N SER A 121 -1.84 3.70 7.53
CA SER A 121 -3.02 3.76 8.40
C SER A 121 -3.27 5.16 8.95
N GLY A 122 -4.50 5.40 9.40
CA GLY A 122 -4.92 6.57 10.15
C GLY A 122 -6.37 6.40 10.60
N ASP A 123 -6.74 6.93 11.73
CA ASP A 123 -8.13 7.05 12.19
C ASP A 123 -8.69 8.34 11.55
N PHE A 124 -9.28 8.20 10.32
CA PHE A 124 -9.63 9.36 9.48
C PHE A 124 -11.00 9.98 9.80
N ASP A 125 -11.87 9.27 10.51
CA ASP A 125 -13.19 9.76 10.91
C ASP A 125 -13.36 9.87 12.42
N ARG A 126 -12.31 9.53 13.20
CA ARG A 126 -12.23 9.64 14.66
C ARG A 126 -13.24 8.72 15.37
N ASP A 127 -13.48 7.56 14.84
CA ASP A 127 -14.33 6.56 15.47
C ASP A 127 -13.55 5.60 16.39
N GLY A 128 -12.20 5.67 16.36
CA GLY A 128 -11.26 4.87 17.16
C GLY A 128 -10.80 3.62 16.50
N ASP A 129 -11.29 3.33 15.28
CA ASP A 129 -10.82 2.24 14.44
C ASP A 129 -9.74 2.73 13.47
N MET A 130 -8.83 1.86 13.06
CA MET A 130 -7.81 2.22 12.08
C MET A 130 -8.33 2.00 10.67
N ASP A 131 -8.30 3.08 9.87
CA ASP A 131 -8.52 3.06 8.43
C ASP A 131 -7.20 3.04 7.66
N TYR A 132 -7.27 2.80 6.34
CA TYR A 132 -6.05 2.66 5.54
C TYR A 132 -6.16 3.41 4.21
N VAL A 133 -5.09 4.08 3.82
CA VAL A 133 -4.95 4.60 2.46
C VAL A 133 -4.08 3.65 1.67
N VAL A 134 -4.60 3.16 0.54
CA VAL A 134 -3.92 2.18 -0.31
C VAL A 134 -3.67 2.79 -1.69
N GLY A 135 -2.38 3.00 -2.01
CA GLY A 135 -1.92 3.58 -3.27
C GLY A 135 -1.95 2.56 -4.41
N ASN A 136 -2.53 2.96 -5.54
CA ASN A 136 -2.66 2.13 -6.73
C ASN A 136 -2.04 2.82 -7.96
N ILE A 137 -2.21 2.22 -9.13
CA ILE A 137 -1.75 2.79 -10.42
C ILE A 137 -2.50 4.06 -10.81
N GLY A 138 -3.69 4.30 -10.26
CA GLY A 138 -4.57 5.39 -10.63
C GLY A 138 -5.41 5.12 -11.88
N GLN A 139 -6.22 6.09 -12.25
CA GLN A 139 -7.18 5.96 -13.36
C GLN A 139 -6.75 6.68 -14.65
N ASN A 140 -5.61 7.36 -14.63
CA ASN A 140 -5.02 7.98 -15.81
C ASN A 140 -4.13 7.00 -16.59
N THR A 141 -4.75 5.93 -17.07
CA THR A 141 -4.12 4.82 -17.79
C THR A 141 -4.81 4.58 -19.12
N PRO A 142 -4.16 3.93 -20.10
CA PRO A 142 -4.76 3.62 -21.39
C PRO A 142 -5.84 2.53 -21.33
N PHE A 143 -6.08 1.93 -20.19
CA PHE A 143 -7.07 0.87 -19.97
C PHE A 143 -7.95 1.18 -18.76
N LYS A 144 -9.10 0.53 -18.67
CA LYS A 144 -10.00 0.60 -17.52
C LYS A 144 -10.22 -0.79 -16.97
N ALA A 145 -10.21 -0.91 -15.64
CA ALA A 145 -10.54 -2.12 -14.93
C ALA A 145 -11.66 -1.86 -13.92
N THR A 146 -12.64 -2.75 -13.89
CA THR A 146 -13.72 -2.78 -12.89
C THR A 146 -13.91 -4.22 -12.42
N PRO A 147 -14.59 -4.46 -11.29
CA PRO A 147 -14.88 -5.81 -10.83
C PRO A 147 -15.65 -6.66 -11.88
N GLU A 148 -16.53 -6.03 -12.68
CA GLU A 148 -17.28 -6.71 -13.74
C GLU A 148 -16.41 -6.99 -14.97
N HIS A 149 -15.46 -6.12 -15.24
CA HIS A 149 -14.55 -6.18 -16.39
C HIS A 149 -13.10 -5.93 -15.95
N PRO A 150 -12.48 -6.87 -15.21
CA PRO A 150 -11.13 -6.68 -14.71
C PRO A 150 -10.09 -6.69 -15.85
N LEU A 151 -8.99 -5.95 -15.66
CA LEU A 151 -7.79 -6.22 -16.44
C LEU A 151 -7.30 -7.63 -16.10
N LYS A 152 -7.03 -8.45 -17.10
CA LYS A 152 -6.52 -9.83 -16.91
C LYS A 152 -5.08 -9.94 -17.36
N LEU A 153 -4.31 -10.75 -16.65
CA LEU A 153 -2.97 -11.16 -17.04
C LEU A 153 -2.90 -12.68 -17.13
N HIS A 154 -2.87 -13.20 -18.35
CA HIS A 154 -2.67 -14.60 -18.62
C HIS A 154 -1.18 -14.90 -18.73
N TYR A 155 -0.71 -16.00 -18.15
CA TYR A 155 0.70 -16.35 -18.25
C TYR A 155 0.92 -17.86 -18.21
N ALA A 156 1.85 -18.29 -19.03
CA ALA A 156 2.42 -19.63 -19.14
C ALA A 156 3.76 -19.54 -19.89
N ASP A 157 4.43 -20.63 -20.10
CA ASP A 157 5.50 -20.75 -21.11
C ASP A 157 4.81 -21.10 -22.44
N PHE A 158 4.36 -20.08 -23.18
CA PHE A 158 3.51 -20.23 -24.35
C PHE A 158 4.26 -20.73 -25.58
N ASP A 159 5.56 -20.55 -25.68
CA ASP A 159 6.37 -20.99 -26.81
C ASP A 159 7.38 -22.12 -26.46
N GLN A 160 7.28 -22.64 -25.23
CA GLN A 160 8.08 -23.74 -24.67
C GLN A 160 9.58 -23.43 -24.65
N ASN A 161 9.96 -22.19 -24.42
CA ASN A 161 11.35 -21.77 -24.34
C ASN A 161 11.93 -21.77 -22.90
N GLY A 162 11.12 -22.12 -21.90
CA GLY A 162 11.46 -22.14 -20.47
C GLY A 162 11.29 -20.80 -19.75
N ALA A 163 10.84 -19.74 -20.45
CA ALA A 163 10.49 -18.46 -19.86
C ALA A 163 8.97 -18.35 -19.63
N THR A 164 8.56 -17.44 -18.78
CA THR A 164 7.14 -17.12 -18.60
C THR A 164 6.75 -15.99 -19.53
N ASP A 165 5.64 -16.16 -20.26
CA ASP A 165 5.09 -15.20 -21.22
C ASP A 165 3.83 -14.54 -20.65
N PRO A 166 3.87 -13.31 -20.16
CA PRO A 166 2.69 -12.58 -19.72
C PRO A 166 1.93 -11.95 -20.90
N VAL A 167 0.60 -12.09 -20.91
CA VAL A 167 -0.31 -11.48 -21.89
C VAL A 167 -1.40 -10.72 -21.15
N PHE A 168 -1.32 -9.39 -21.13
CA PHE A 168 -2.36 -8.53 -20.58
C PHE A 168 -3.54 -8.44 -21.55
N SER A 169 -4.75 -8.45 -21.00
CA SER A 169 -6.01 -8.40 -21.72
C SER A 169 -6.94 -7.36 -21.11
N ILE A 170 -7.49 -6.50 -21.97
CA ILE A 170 -8.46 -5.47 -21.63
C ILE A 170 -9.84 -5.84 -22.20
N TYR A 171 -10.90 -5.44 -21.50
CA TYR A 171 -12.27 -5.60 -21.97
C TYR A 171 -12.72 -4.41 -22.77
N GLU A 172 -13.04 -4.64 -24.05
CA GLU A 172 -13.57 -3.61 -24.96
C GLU A 172 -14.66 -4.24 -25.86
N GLU A 173 -15.70 -3.50 -26.15
CA GLU A 173 -16.77 -3.90 -27.11
C GLU A 173 -17.37 -5.29 -26.87
N GLY A 174 -17.40 -5.77 -25.62
CA GLY A 174 -18.02 -7.05 -25.26
C GLY A 174 -17.05 -8.23 -25.15
N GLU A 175 -15.78 -8.04 -25.49
CA GLU A 175 -14.77 -9.11 -25.52
C GLU A 175 -13.43 -8.67 -24.89
N TYR A 176 -12.54 -9.62 -24.63
CA TYR A 176 -11.19 -9.36 -24.16
C TYR A 176 -10.20 -9.34 -25.31
N TYR A 177 -9.42 -8.25 -25.40
CA TYR A 177 -8.38 -8.06 -26.41
C TYR A 177 -6.99 -7.95 -25.76
N PRO A 178 -5.91 -8.41 -26.44
CA PRO A 178 -4.55 -8.19 -25.95
C PRO A 178 -4.23 -6.70 -25.85
N LEU A 179 -3.67 -6.26 -24.71
CA LEU A 179 -3.19 -4.88 -24.53
C LEU A 179 -1.93 -4.61 -25.37
N ALA A 180 -1.05 -5.61 -25.51
CA ALA A 180 0.18 -5.50 -26.25
C ALA A 180 -0.06 -5.58 -27.76
N SER A 181 0.71 -4.82 -28.56
CA SER A 181 0.68 -4.88 -30.03
C SER A 181 1.20 -6.25 -30.56
N LEU A 182 0.88 -6.57 -31.81
CA LEU A 182 1.40 -7.76 -32.47
C LEU A 182 2.92 -7.81 -32.46
N ASP A 183 3.60 -6.65 -32.64
CA ASP A 183 5.06 -6.59 -32.64
C ASP A 183 5.64 -6.99 -31.28
N LEU A 184 5.07 -6.50 -30.20
CA LEU A 184 5.48 -6.83 -28.83
C LEU A 184 5.27 -8.33 -28.54
N LEU A 185 4.06 -8.83 -28.84
CA LEU A 185 3.76 -10.27 -28.63
C LEU A 185 4.65 -11.18 -29.49
N THR A 186 4.94 -10.78 -30.73
CA THR A 186 5.82 -11.58 -31.61
C THR A 186 7.30 -11.44 -31.26
N ALA A 187 7.72 -10.37 -30.60
CA ALA A 187 9.06 -10.25 -30.04
C ALA A 187 9.24 -11.16 -28.83
N GLN A 188 8.20 -11.24 -27.97
CA GLN A 188 8.17 -12.11 -26.80
C GLN A 188 8.01 -13.60 -27.20
N MET A 189 7.06 -13.90 -28.10
CA MET A 189 6.70 -15.25 -28.55
C MET A 189 6.87 -15.35 -30.07
N PRO A 190 8.08 -15.66 -30.60
CA PRO A 190 8.33 -15.70 -32.03
C PRO A 190 7.47 -16.69 -32.82
N VAL A 191 6.90 -17.70 -32.17
CA VAL A 191 5.97 -18.67 -32.77
C VAL A 191 4.74 -18.01 -33.40
N LEU A 192 4.28 -16.88 -32.83
CA LEU A 192 3.15 -16.11 -33.35
C LEU A 192 3.40 -15.58 -34.78
N LYS A 193 4.64 -15.24 -35.16
CA LYS A 193 4.99 -14.78 -36.52
C LYS A 193 4.58 -15.73 -37.61
N LYS A 194 4.51 -17.01 -37.28
CA LYS A 194 4.13 -18.07 -38.27
C LYS A 194 2.62 -18.27 -38.34
N LYS A 195 1.90 -17.91 -37.31
CA LYS A 195 0.47 -18.18 -37.13
C LYS A 195 -0.40 -16.93 -37.37
N VAL A 196 0.09 -15.73 -37.01
CA VAL A 196 -0.60 -14.47 -37.25
C VAL A 196 0.23 -13.59 -38.17
N LEU A 197 -0.15 -13.62 -39.48
CA LEU A 197 0.67 -13.01 -40.54
C LEU A 197 0.35 -11.56 -40.84
N ARG A 198 -0.80 -11.06 -40.46
CA ARG A 198 -1.27 -9.72 -40.84
C ARG A 198 -1.80 -8.95 -39.60
N TYR A 199 -1.48 -7.68 -39.53
CA TYR A 199 -2.03 -6.80 -38.50
C TYR A 199 -3.55 -6.74 -38.51
N LYS A 200 -4.17 -6.81 -39.70
CA LYS A 200 -5.64 -6.84 -39.83
C LYS A 200 -6.25 -8.06 -39.12
N ASP A 201 -5.63 -9.22 -39.26
CA ASP A 201 -6.12 -10.45 -38.64
C ASP A 201 -5.94 -10.36 -37.10
N PHE A 202 -4.81 -9.84 -36.63
CA PHE A 202 -4.58 -9.58 -35.22
C PHE A 202 -5.56 -8.58 -34.62
N ALA A 203 -5.84 -7.49 -35.33
CA ALA A 203 -6.76 -6.45 -34.84
C ALA A 203 -8.23 -6.94 -34.69
N GLN A 204 -8.56 -8.08 -35.27
CA GLN A 204 -9.86 -8.74 -35.14
C GLN A 204 -9.83 -9.94 -34.17
N SER A 205 -8.67 -10.31 -33.67
CA SER A 205 -8.51 -11.47 -32.79
C SER A 205 -8.72 -11.07 -31.34
N THR A 206 -9.56 -11.81 -30.65
CA THR A 206 -9.69 -11.73 -29.19
C THR A 206 -8.46 -12.31 -28.50
N THR A 207 -8.30 -12.05 -27.20
CA THR A 207 -7.26 -12.73 -26.41
C THR A 207 -7.41 -14.24 -26.47
N SER A 208 -8.65 -14.75 -26.42
CA SER A 208 -8.91 -16.20 -26.53
C SER A 208 -8.44 -16.78 -27.86
N ASP A 209 -8.63 -16.05 -28.97
CA ASP A 209 -8.14 -16.50 -30.28
C ASP A 209 -6.61 -16.60 -30.29
N ILE A 210 -5.91 -15.61 -29.75
CA ILE A 210 -4.43 -15.61 -29.67
C ILE A 210 -3.93 -16.74 -28.77
N LEU A 211 -4.53 -16.93 -27.58
CA LEU A 211 -4.13 -17.98 -26.65
C LEU A 211 -4.40 -19.38 -27.20
N ASN A 212 -5.51 -19.59 -27.93
CA ASN A 212 -5.80 -20.86 -28.60
C ASN A 212 -4.80 -21.21 -29.69
N ILE A 213 -4.26 -20.19 -30.36
CA ILE A 213 -3.20 -20.40 -31.40
C ILE A 213 -1.91 -20.93 -30.74
N LEU A 214 -1.64 -20.55 -29.48
CA LEU A 214 -0.38 -20.89 -28.80
C LEU A 214 -0.34 -22.34 -28.27
N GLU A 215 -1.47 -23.07 -28.24
CA GLU A 215 -1.57 -24.50 -27.87
C GLU A 215 -0.90 -24.83 -26.53
N THR A 216 -1.26 -24.07 -25.51
CA THR A 216 -0.57 -24.08 -24.21
C THR A 216 -1.08 -25.17 -23.28
N GLY A 217 -0.18 -25.60 -22.39
CA GLY A 217 -0.49 -26.40 -21.22
C GLY A 217 -1.29 -25.62 -20.16
N GLU A 218 -0.97 -25.84 -18.90
CA GLU A 218 -1.65 -25.19 -17.76
C GLU A 218 -1.34 -23.67 -17.74
N MET A 219 -2.33 -22.84 -18.09
CA MET A 219 -2.26 -21.38 -18.05
C MET A 219 -2.82 -20.87 -16.73
N GLN A 220 -2.18 -19.87 -16.17
CA GLN A 220 -2.68 -19.14 -14.98
C GLN A 220 -3.15 -17.74 -15.38
N THR A 221 -4.09 -17.21 -14.60
CA THR A 221 -4.62 -15.86 -14.81
C THR A 221 -4.66 -15.09 -13.50
N LEU A 222 -4.07 -13.90 -13.50
CA LEU A 222 -4.23 -12.87 -12.47
C LEU A 222 -5.17 -11.79 -13.00
N GLN A 223 -5.70 -10.96 -12.08
CA GLN A 223 -6.59 -9.88 -12.46
C GLN A 223 -6.37 -8.62 -11.62
N CYS A 224 -6.82 -7.49 -12.17
CA CYS A 224 -6.93 -6.22 -11.48
C CYS A 224 -8.37 -5.75 -11.60
N ASP A 225 -9.09 -5.69 -10.47
CA ASP A 225 -10.49 -5.26 -10.38
C ASP A 225 -10.57 -3.74 -10.18
N ILE A 226 -9.56 -3.16 -9.50
CA ILE A 226 -9.54 -1.79 -9.03
C ILE A 226 -8.22 -1.12 -9.41
N GLN A 227 -8.29 0.03 -10.09
CA GLN A 227 -7.15 0.87 -10.43
C GLN A 227 -7.01 2.09 -9.52
N ALA A 228 -8.11 2.49 -8.90
CA ALA A 228 -8.14 3.69 -8.07
C ALA A 228 -7.27 3.54 -6.81
N THR A 229 -6.57 4.60 -6.45
CA THR A 229 -6.04 4.81 -5.10
C THR A 229 -7.24 5.05 -4.17
N VAL A 230 -7.31 4.32 -3.06
CA VAL A 230 -8.50 4.26 -2.21
C VAL A 230 -8.19 4.57 -0.75
N LEU A 231 -9.22 5.03 -0.04
CA LEU A 231 -9.36 4.86 1.39
C LEU A 231 -10.09 3.53 1.63
N LEU A 232 -9.56 2.70 2.49
CA LEU A 232 -10.14 1.46 3.00
C LEU A 232 -10.68 1.76 4.39
N GLU A 233 -11.98 2.06 4.48
CA GLU A 233 -12.70 2.33 5.72
C GLU A 233 -12.88 1.02 6.49
N ASN A 234 -12.46 1.01 7.75
CA ASN A 234 -12.79 -0.06 8.69
C ASN A 234 -14.18 0.23 9.30
N LEU A 235 -15.06 -0.74 9.24
CA LEU A 235 -16.43 -0.57 9.74
C LEU A 235 -16.60 -1.03 11.20
N GLY A 236 -15.51 -1.32 11.91
CA GLY A 236 -15.52 -1.79 13.30
C GLY A 236 -16.15 -3.18 13.51
N THR A 237 -16.52 -3.85 12.42
CA THR A 237 -17.22 -5.15 12.44
C THR A 237 -16.41 -6.28 11.84
N GLY A 238 -15.11 -6.06 11.60
CA GLY A 238 -14.24 -6.96 10.84
C GLY A 238 -14.49 -6.91 9.33
N GLN A 239 -15.21 -5.92 8.86
CA GLN A 239 -15.46 -5.64 7.44
C GLN A 239 -14.87 -4.29 7.04
N PHE A 240 -14.48 -4.21 5.78
CA PHE A 240 -13.91 -3.00 5.18
C PHE A 240 -14.73 -2.55 3.98
N LYS A 241 -14.65 -1.24 3.70
CA LYS A 241 -15.27 -0.62 2.56
C LYS A 241 -14.27 0.26 1.79
N LEU A 242 -14.27 0.10 0.48
CA LEU A 242 -13.38 0.84 -0.41
C LEU A 242 -14.04 2.15 -0.87
N HIS A 243 -13.35 3.26 -0.66
CA HIS A 243 -13.73 4.58 -1.14
C HIS A 243 -12.65 5.14 -2.07
N PRO A 244 -12.91 5.33 -3.36
CA PRO A 244 -11.94 6.00 -4.23
C PRO A 244 -11.62 7.40 -3.70
N LEU A 245 -10.33 7.73 -3.59
CA LEU A 245 -9.88 9.09 -3.28
C LEU A 245 -10.21 10.06 -4.42
N PRO A 246 -10.19 11.38 -4.19
CA PRO A 246 -10.50 12.38 -5.20
C PRO A 246 -9.73 12.20 -6.51
N GLN A 247 -10.31 12.70 -7.62
CA GLN A 247 -9.80 12.48 -8.97
C GLN A 247 -8.31 12.85 -9.15
N LEU A 248 -7.81 13.87 -8.49
CA LEU A 248 -6.39 14.24 -8.56
C LEU A 248 -5.46 13.18 -7.97
N ALA A 249 -5.92 12.39 -7.00
CA ALA A 249 -5.17 11.25 -6.47
C ALA A 249 -5.07 10.09 -7.47
N GLN A 250 -5.86 10.11 -8.55
CA GLN A 250 -5.89 9.10 -9.60
C GLN A 250 -5.00 9.44 -10.80
N ALA A 251 -4.23 10.55 -10.72
CA ALA A 251 -3.50 11.09 -11.86
C ALA A 251 -2.29 10.24 -12.28
N ALA A 252 -1.68 9.51 -11.36
CA ALA A 252 -0.53 8.63 -11.58
C ALA A 252 -0.40 7.59 -10.45
N PRO A 253 0.48 6.58 -10.59
CA PRO A 253 0.76 5.62 -9.53
C PRO A 253 1.19 6.30 -8.24
N VAL A 254 0.55 5.92 -7.12
CA VAL A 254 0.86 6.43 -5.78
C VAL A 254 1.77 5.43 -5.08
N LYS A 255 2.97 5.86 -4.69
CA LYS A 255 4.02 5.02 -4.08
C LYS A 255 4.41 5.45 -2.67
N GLY A 256 4.41 6.74 -2.39
CA GLY A 256 4.63 7.28 -1.06
C GLY A 256 3.37 7.91 -0.51
N ILE A 257 2.98 7.49 0.69
CA ILE A 257 1.82 8.01 1.39
C ILE A 257 2.26 8.39 2.80
N VAL A 258 1.82 9.56 3.25
CA VAL A 258 2.00 10.02 4.62
C VAL A 258 0.65 10.50 5.14
N CYS A 259 0.31 10.07 6.36
CA CYS A 259 -0.85 10.56 7.10
C CYS A 259 -0.36 11.42 8.27
N GLU A 260 -0.79 12.68 8.31
CA GLU A 260 -0.42 13.64 9.35
C GLU A 260 -1.47 14.76 9.45
N ASP A 261 -1.78 15.21 10.63
CA ASP A 261 -2.65 16.37 10.89
C ASP A 261 -1.87 17.66 10.55
N LEU A 262 -1.99 18.13 9.30
CA LEU A 262 -1.17 19.22 8.77
C LEU A 262 -1.63 20.60 9.23
N ASP A 263 -2.93 20.80 9.37
CA ASP A 263 -3.52 22.09 9.80
C ASP A 263 -3.90 22.11 11.29
N LEU A 264 -3.68 21.00 11.99
CA LEU A 264 -3.85 20.85 13.45
C LEU A 264 -5.30 20.95 13.92
N ASP A 265 -6.24 20.57 13.10
CA ASP A 265 -7.65 20.52 13.44
C ASP A 265 -8.06 19.19 14.13
N GLY A 266 -7.12 18.22 14.17
CA GLY A 266 -7.26 16.91 14.79
C GLY A 266 -7.61 15.80 13.81
N ASP A 267 -7.97 16.12 12.54
CA ASP A 267 -8.21 15.15 11.47
C ASP A 267 -6.91 14.87 10.72
N PRO A 268 -6.53 13.62 10.49
CA PRO A 268 -5.35 13.31 9.70
C PRO A 268 -5.57 13.62 8.22
N ASP A 269 -4.66 14.40 7.64
CA ASP A 269 -4.57 14.68 6.22
C ASP A 269 -3.70 13.64 5.51
N ILE A 270 -3.74 13.62 4.17
CA ILE A 270 -2.97 12.69 3.37
C ILE A 270 -2.02 13.44 2.44
N ILE A 271 -0.74 13.05 2.44
CA ILE A 271 0.22 13.48 1.43
C ILE A 271 0.49 12.28 0.51
N LEU A 272 0.30 12.48 -0.80
CA LEU A 272 0.54 11.48 -1.82
C LEU A 272 1.72 11.88 -2.70
N THR A 273 2.62 10.93 -2.96
CA THR A 273 3.72 11.07 -3.93
C THR A 273 3.80 9.82 -4.81
N GLY A 274 4.36 9.94 -6.02
CA GLY A 274 4.38 8.79 -6.90
C GLY A 274 4.99 9.06 -8.26
N ASN A 275 4.35 8.58 -9.29
CA ASN A 275 4.76 8.47 -10.69
C ASN A 275 5.45 7.13 -11.02
N GLU A 276 5.62 6.84 -12.30
CA GLU A 276 6.39 5.72 -12.81
C GLU A 276 7.02 6.09 -14.17
N TYR A 277 8.35 6.15 -14.19
CA TYR A 277 9.11 6.50 -15.39
C TYR A 277 9.66 5.29 -16.14
N ASN A 278 9.76 4.14 -15.47
CA ASN A 278 10.30 2.90 -16.04
C ASN A 278 9.19 2.05 -16.68
N THR A 279 8.36 2.68 -17.49
CA THR A 279 7.35 2.03 -18.29
C THR A 279 7.90 1.68 -19.66
N GLU A 280 7.20 0.81 -20.37
CA GLU A 280 7.47 0.52 -21.76
C GLU A 280 7.30 1.79 -22.62
N VAL A 281 8.10 1.91 -23.68
CA VAL A 281 8.14 3.10 -24.55
C VAL A 281 6.77 3.43 -25.17
N VAL A 282 5.98 2.40 -25.51
CA VAL A 282 4.64 2.59 -26.09
C VAL A 282 3.63 3.11 -25.07
N THR A 283 3.74 2.68 -23.82
CA THR A 283 2.87 3.13 -22.72
C THR A 283 3.16 4.57 -22.34
N GLY A 284 4.41 5.02 -22.46
CA GLY A 284 4.85 6.33 -21.99
C GLY A 284 4.98 6.39 -20.47
N ARG A 285 5.38 7.54 -19.93
CA ARG A 285 5.57 7.73 -18.50
C ARG A 285 4.26 8.11 -17.83
N TYR A 286 4.07 7.61 -16.61
CA TYR A 286 3.07 8.12 -15.69
C TYR A 286 3.72 9.22 -14.84
N ASP A 287 3.58 10.48 -15.22
CA ASP A 287 4.29 11.62 -14.63
C ASP A 287 3.39 12.79 -14.19
N ALA A 288 2.10 12.54 -14.10
CA ALA A 288 1.09 13.58 -13.85
C ALA A 288 0.95 13.99 -12.36
N LEU A 289 1.59 13.28 -11.41
CA LEU A 289 1.51 13.60 -9.99
C LEU A 289 2.73 14.45 -9.57
N MET A 290 2.47 15.66 -9.08
CA MET A 290 3.51 16.59 -8.59
C MET A 290 3.53 16.70 -7.05
N GLY A 291 3.19 15.62 -6.36
CA GLY A 291 2.82 15.66 -4.95
C GLY A 291 1.41 16.22 -4.77
N LEU A 292 0.65 15.62 -3.88
CA LEU A 292 -0.73 16.04 -3.61
C LEU A 292 -0.98 16.01 -2.11
N VAL A 293 -1.54 17.08 -1.57
CA VAL A 293 -2.10 17.12 -0.23
C VAL A 293 -3.61 17.03 -0.34
N LEU A 294 -4.18 16.07 0.36
CA LEU A 294 -5.61 15.91 0.54
C LEU A 294 -5.93 16.31 1.97
N ARG A 295 -6.59 17.45 2.16
CA ARG A 295 -7.07 17.88 3.46
C ARG A 295 -8.31 17.09 3.84
N ASN A 296 -8.34 16.52 5.02
CA ASN A 296 -9.51 15.89 5.60
C ASN A 296 -10.46 16.97 6.14
N GLU A 297 -11.70 16.97 5.71
CA GLU A 297 -12.76 17.88 6.15
C GLU A 297 -13.74 17.19 7.13
N GLY A 298 -13.31 16.07 7.71
CA GLY A 298 -14.10 15.20 8.57
C GLY A 298 -15.07 14.30 7.82
N GLY A 299 -15.36 13.13 8.42
CA GLY A 299 -16.28 12.14 7.87
C GLY A 299 -15.83 11.61 6.52
N LEU A 300 -14.55 11.27 6.39
CA LEU A 300 -13.89 10.68 5.21
C LEU A 300 -13.98 11.55 3.95
N ARG A 301 -14.14 12.86 4.09
CA ARG A 301 -14.22 13.83 2.99
C ARG A 301 -12.87 14.50 2.77
N PHE A 302 -12.21 14.16 1.68
CA PHE A 302 -10.90 14.68 1.34
C PHE A 302 -10.98 15.76 0.26
N HIS A 303 -10.40 16.93 0.56
CA HIS A 303 -10.31 18.05 -0.36
C HIS A 303 -8.88 18.20 -0.91
N PRO A 304 -8.66 18.08 -2.24
CA PRO A 304 -7.35 18.26 -2.85
C PRO A 304 -6.89 19.72 -2.76
N LEU A 305 -5.72 19.97 -2.19
CA LEU A 305 -5.12 21.29 -2.17
C LEU A 305 -4.28 21.52 -3.43
N SER A 306 -4.35 22.74 -3.98
CA SER A 306 -3.43 23.15 -5.05
C SER A 306 -1.98 23.19 -4.55
N SER A 307 -1.01 23.10 -5.46
CA SER A 307 0.41 23.24 -5.10
C SER A 307 0.72 24.61 -4.48
N GLU A 308 -0.01 25.67 -4.86
CA GLU A 308 0.09 26.99 -4.25
C GLU A 308 -0.41 27.00 -2.81
N ALA A 309 -1.55 26.35 -2.53
CA ALA A 309 -2.15 26.29 -1.21
C ALA A 309 -1.35 25.40 -0.24
N SER A 310 -0.85 24.27 -0.73
CA SER A 310 -0.09 23.31 0.07
C SER A 310 1.40 23.66 0.18
N GLY A 311 1.94 24.47 -0.74
CA GLY A 311 3.38 24.71 -0.86
C GLY A 311 4.16 23.49 -1.35
N LEU A 312 3.48 22.40 -1.73
CA LEU A 312 4.11 21.15 -2.14
C LEU A 312 4.15 21.04 -3.67
N GLN A 313 5.37 20.96 -4.22
CA GLN A 313 5.60 20.71 -5.63
C GLN A 313 6.78 19.74 -5.79
N ILE A 314 6.49 18.48 -6.08
CA ILE A 314 7.47 17.41 -6.20
C ILE A 314 7.37 16.80 -7.59
N SER A 315 8.40 17.00 -8.42
CA SER A 315 8.49 16.40 -9.75
C SER A 315 9.43 15.19 -9.73
N GLY A 316 9.23 14.25 -10.63
CA GLY A 316 10.07 13.08 -10.82
C GLY A 316 9.37 11.76 -10.43
N ASP A 317 10.11 10.67 -10.50
CA ASP A 317 9.67 9.32 -10.16
C ASP A 317 9.89 9.08 -8.65
N GLN A 318 8.92 9.49 -7.82
CA GLN A 318 9.01 9.38 -6.36
C GLN A 318 8.76 7.94 -5.94
N ARG A 319 9.49 7.47 -4.91
CA ARG A 319 9.40 6.09 -4.42
C ARG A 319 8.96 6.00 -2.96
N ALA A 320 9.42 6.89 -2.11
CA ALA A 320 9.07 6.90 -0.71
C ALA A 320 8.84 8.32 -0.22
N ALA A 321 7.94 8.47 0.74
CA ALA A 321 7.70 9.68 1.49
C ALA A 321 7.64 9.33 2.98
N VAL A 322 8.38 10.08 3.81
CA VAL A 322 8.42 9.86 5.27
C VAL A 322 8.45 11.20 6.00
N ILE A 323 7.95 11.19 7.21
CA ILE A 323 8.10 12.31 8.15
C ILE A 323 9.30 12.08 9.04
N LEU A 324 10.19 13.06 9.11
CA LEU A 324 11.36 13.05 9.98
C LEU A 324 11.28 14.16 11.01
N ARG A 325 11.59 13.84 12.27
CA ARG A 325 11.81 14.82 13.33
C ARG A 325 13.20 15.42 13.19
N LYS A 326 13.29 16.74 13.17
CA LYS A 326 14.53 17.51 13.13
C LYS A 326 15.07 17.73 14.56
N ALA A 327 16.33 18.17 14.66
CA ALA A 327 16.97 18.44 15.93
C ALA A 327 16.33 19.60 16.71
N ASP A 328 15.61 20.49 16.04
CA ASP A 328 14.87 21.63 16.61
C ASP A 328 13.39 21.29 16.93
N ASP A 329 13.07 20.00 17.04
CA ASP A 329 11.70 19.49 17.26
C ASP A 329 10.69 19.86 16.16
N GLU A 330 11.17 20.29 15.00
CA GLU A 330 10.32 20.45 13.83
C GLU A 330 10.22 19.15 13.03
N MET A 331 9.19 19.03 12.22
CA MET A 331 9.02 17.93 11.28
C MET A 331 9.32 18.34 9.84
N ALA A 332 9.84 17.42 9.08
CA ALA A 332 10.05 17.57 7.65
C ALA A 332 9.55 16.34 6.90
N LEU A 333 8.88 16.58 5.77
CA LEU A 333 8.60 15.55 4.79
C LEU A 333 9.87 15.33 3.96
N LEU A 334 10.38 14.10 3.96
CA LEU A 334 11.47 13.67 3.07
C LEU A 334 10.89 12.77 1.98
N VAL A 335 11.20 13.10 0.72
CA VAL A 335 10.74 12.34 -0.45
C VAL A 335 11.95 11.86 -1.24
N SER A 336 12.00 10.56 -1.51
CA SER A 336 13.02 9.97 -2.38
C SER A 336 12.55 9.98 -3.84
N THR A 337 13.51 10.21 -4.77
CA THR A 337 13.25 10.21 -6.21
C THR A 337 14.19 9.20 -6.87
N ASN A 338 13.63 8.27 -7.66
CA ASN A 338 14.42 7.30 -8.41
C ASN A 338 15.30 8.01 -9.45
N GLY A 339 16.60 7.73 -9.41
CA GLY A 339 17.57 8.41 -10.28
C GLY A 339 17.76 9.90 -10.01
N GLY A 340 17.27 10.41 -8.87
CA GLY A 340 17.33 11.82 -8.49
C GLY A 340 17.71 12.04 -7.03
N ALA A 341 17.85 13.31 -6.64
CA ALA A 341 18.13 13.67 -5.26
C ALA A 341 16.87 13.52 -4.39
N ALA A 342 17.05 13.09 -3.13
CA ALA A 342 16.01 13.22 -2.11
C ALA A 342 15.73 14.72 -1.84
N ARG A 343 14.46 15.02 -1.57
CA ARG A 343 14.00 16.39 -1.28
C ARG A 343 13.34 16.43 0.08
N ALA A 344 13.64 17.49 0.84
CA ALA A 344 13.04 17.74 2.14
C ALA A 344 12.18 19.01 2.08
N TYR A 345 10.98 18.91 2.65
CA TYR A 345 10.02 20.00 2.77
C TYR A 345 9.73 20.21 4.25
N ALA A 346 9.80 21.46 4.71
CA ALA A 346 9.40 21.80 6.06
C ALA A 346 7.88 21.66 6.19
N LEU A 347 7.42 20.97 7.23
CA LEU A 347 6.01 20.99 7.58
C LEU A 347 5.66 22.26 8.36
N PRO A 348 4.38 22.71 8.34
CA PRO A 348 3.95 23.85 9.11
C PRO A 348 4.34 23.69 10.59
N ARG A 349 4.82 24.77 11.22
CA ARG A 349 5.17 24.77 12.65
C ARG A 349 3.91 24.67 13.47
N SER A 350 3.84 23.71 14.38
CA SER A 350 2.71 23.57 15.28
C SER A 350 2.80 24.48 16.51
N GLY A 351 4.01 24.97 16.82
CA GLY A 351 4.28 25.60 18.11
C GLY A 351 4.13 24.65 19.31
N GLN A 352 3.95 23.34 19.04
CA GLN A 352 3.69 22.32 20.05
C GLN A 352 4.86 21.34 20.11
N LYS A 353 5.06 20.74 21.27
CA LYS A 353 6.07 19.72 21.50
C LYS A 353 5.72 18.43 20.75
N LEU A 354 6.72 17.82 20.09
CA LEU A 354 6.59 16.49 19.56
C LEU A 354 6.75 15.46 20.67
N LEU A 355 5.85 14.49 20.74
CA LEU A 355 5.94 13.35 21.65
C LEU A 355 6.53 12.17 20.88
N ALA A 356 7.69 11.69 21.32
CA ALA A 356 8.25 10.44 20.79
C ALA A 356 7.55 9.25 21.45
N PHE A 357 7.35 8.19 20.68
CA PHE A 357 7.02 6.87 21.22
C PHE A 357 8.28 6.29 21.87
N GLU A 358 8.14 5.81 23.11
CA GLU A 358 9.20 5.11 23.83
C GLU A 358 9.33 3.66 23.34
N PRO A 359 10.45 2.97 23.63
CA PRO A 359 10.58 1.55 23.32
C PRO A 359 9.43 0.73 23.93
N GLY A 360 8.80 -0.12 23.12
CA GLY A 360 7.65 -0.92 23.53
C GLY A 360 6.29 -0.24 23.36
N GLU A 361 6.22 1.08 23.13
CA GLU A 361 4.96 1.75 22.80
C GLU A 361 4.63 1.54 21.32
N VAL A 362 3.43 1.04 21.01
CA VAL A 362 2.99 0.74 19.64
C VAL A 362 1.81 1.59 19.19
N SER A 363 1.02 2.11 20.13
CA SER A 363 -0.11 2.98 19.80
C SER A 363 -0.31 4.08 20.83
N ALA A 364 -1.10 5.09 20.47
CA ALA A 364 -1.52 6.16 21.35
C ALA A 364 -2.98 6.54 21.08
N LEU A 365 -3.71 6.86 22.14
CA LEU A 365 -5.06 7.40 22.08
C LEU A 365 -5.02 8.86 22.52
N LEU A 366 -5.35 9.76 21.61
CA LEU A 366 -5.50 11.18 21.87
C LEU A 366 -6.95 11.50 22.23
N THR A 367 -7.15 12.22 23.33
CA THR A 367 -8.46 12.79 23.67
C THR A 367 -8.44 14.29 23.45
N TYR A 368 -9.44 14.80 22.72
CA TYR A 368 -9.58 16.22 22.34
C TYR A 368 -10.58 16.98 23.19
N GLU A 369 -10.61 18.29 23.02
CA GLU A 369 -11.70 19.14 23.53
C GLU A 369 -13.02 18.68 22.86
N GLY A 370 -14.06 18.45 23.72
CA GLY A 370 -15.33 17.88 23.23
C GLY A 370 -15.46 16.36 23.43
N GLY A 371 -14.36 15.67 23.83
CA GLY A 371 -14.39 14.26 24.25
C GLY A 371 -14.26 13.25 23.12
N HIS A 372 -14.10 13.67 21.87
CA HIS A 372 -13.75 12.76 20.79
C HIS A 372 -12.32 12.27 20.95
N GLN A 373 -12.04 11.11 20.39
CA GLN A 373 -10.76 10.43 20.50
C GLN A 373 -10.21 10.14 19.10
N ARG A 374 -8.91 9.98 19.00
CA ARG A 374 -8.19 9.55 17.79
C ARG A 374 -7.15 8.51 18.17
N LYS A 375 -7.20 7.36 17.53
CA LYS A 375 -6.19 6.31 17.64
C LYS A 375 -5.03 6.61 16.67
N ILE A 376 -3.81 6.36 17.11
CA ILE A 376 -2.60 6.48 16.30
C ILE A 376 -1.77 5.25 16.53
N GLU A 377 -1.35 4.58 15.46
CA GLU A 377 -0.43 3.46 15.51
C GLU A 377 0.96 3.86 15.03
N CYS A 378 1.96 3.24 15.62
CA CYS A 378 3.36 3.49 15.32
C CYS A 378 4.04 2.24 14.77
N HIS A 379 4.13 2.17 13.44
CA HIS A 379 4.60 1.00 12.73
C HIS A 379 6.12 0.91 12.62
N PHE A 380 6.62 -0.33 12.40
CA PHE A 380 7.98 -0.59 11.97
C PHE A 380 7.95 -1.01 10.49
N GLY A 381 8.51 -0.17 9.59
CA GLY A 381 8.58 -0.46 8.16
C GLY A 381 7.30 -0.13 7.37
N GLY A 382 6.57 0.91 7.75
CA GLY A 382 5.29 1.29 7.14
C GLY A 382 5.34 1.97 5.76
N GLY A 383 6.50 2.06 5.08
CA GLY A 383 6.62 2.67 3.75
C GLY A 383 7.52 1.88 2.83
N TYR A 384 7.59 2.27 1.54
CA TYR A 384 8.49 1.62 0.59
C TYR A 384 9.95 1.77 1.02
N LEU A 385 10.54 0.68 1.54
CA LEU A 385 11.91 0.64 2.09
C LEU A 385 12.24 1.84 2.99
N SER A 386 11.27 2.29 3.77
CA SER A 386 11.36 3.53 4.53
C SER A 386 10.49 3.49 5.77
N GLN A 387 10.82 4.38 6.73
CA GLN A 387 10.07 4.51 7.97
C GLN A 387 10.07 5.97 8.42
N SER A 388 8.90 6.48 8.81
CA SER A 388 8.76 7.76 9.48
C SER A 388 9.30 7.71 10.91
N THR A 389 9.71 8.85 11.45
CA THR A 389 10.08 8.96 12.85
C THR A 389 8.88 8.59 13.73
N ARG A 390 9.11 7.76 14.74
CA ARG A 390 8.11 7.34 15.73
C ARG A 390 7.81 8.52 16.69
N SER A 391 7.08 9.48 16.19
CA SER A 391 6.74 10.71 16.92
C SER A 391 5.34 11.16 16.59
N LEU A 392 4.64 11.64 17.61
CA LEU A 392 3.30 12.14 17.55
C LEU A 392 3.33 13.67 17.55
N ARG A 393 2.64 14.29 16.61
CA ARG A 393 2.37 15.71 16.57
C ARG A 393 1.06 16.01 17.30
N LEU A 394 1.09 16.98 18.19
CA LEU A 394 -0.08 17.34 18.97
C LEU A 394 -0.85 18.48 18.33
N SER A 395 -2.15 18.29 18.16
CA SER A 395 -3.07 19.38 17.89
C SER A 395 -3.22 20.28 19.12
N PRO A 396 -3.40 21.61 18.96
CA PRO A 396 -3.73 22.51 20.06
C PRO A 396 -4.96 22.13 20.86
N GLN A 397 -5.88 21.37 20.29
CA GLN A 397 -7.13 20.92 20.90
C GLN A 397 -6.98 19.62 21.70
N ALA A 398 -5.83 18.94 21.63
CA ALA A 398 -5.59 17.73 22.39
C ALA A 398 -5.45 18.04 23.89
N LYS A 399 -6.11 17.22 24.72
CA LYS A 399 -6.12 17.33 26.20
C LYS A 399 -5.25 16.29 26.86
N GLU A 400 -5.30 15.07 26.36
CA GLU A 400 -4.64 13.92 26.94
C GLU A 400 -4.10 13.01 25.84
N ALA A 401 -2.97 12.37 26.11
CA ALA A 401 -2.42 11.27 25.31
C ALA A 401 -2.14 10.09 26.22
N VAL A 402 -2.67 8.93 25.89
CA VAL A 402 -2.38 7.65 26.55
C VAL A 402 -1.64 6.77 25.58
N PHE A 403 -0.46 6.28 25.94
CA PHE A 403 0.35 5.38 25.13
C PHE A 403 0.16 3.95 25.60
N TYR A 404 0.20 3.00 24.66
CA TYR A 404 -0.04 1.59 24.92
C TYR A 404 1.10 0.73 24.38
N ASP A 405 1.38 -0.36 25.10
CA ASP A 405 2.22 -1.45 24.63
C ASP A 405 1.43 -2.42 23.72
N ASN A 406 2.12 -3.44 23.21
CA ASN A 406 1.55 -4.47 22.33
C ASN A 406 0.48 -5.37 23.00
N ASN A 407 0.33 -5.28 24.30
CA ASN A 407 -0.69 -6.02 25.07
C ASN A 407 -1.87 -5.13 25.50
N GLY A 408 -1.92 -3.88 25.01
CA GLY A 408 -2.93 -2.92 25.38
C GLY A 408 -2.80 -2.34 26.80
N ASN A 409 -1.66 -2.54 27.46
CA ASN A 409 -1.44 -1.93 28.76
C ASN A 409 -1.03 -0.46 28.58
N PRO A 410 -1.62 0.49 29.31
CA PRO A 410 -1.18 1.86 29.28
C PRO A 410 0.22 1.97 29.90
N THR A 411 1.17 2.47 29.13
CA THR A 411 2.57 2.67 29.53
C THR A 411 2.79 4.05 30.11
N ARG A 412 2.13 5.06 29.52
CA ARG A 412 2.30 6.46 29.85
C ARG A 412 1.03 7.25 29.56
N THR A 413 0.64 8.09 30.51
CA THR A 413 -0.45 9.05 30.34
C THR A 413 0.06 10.48 30.51
N LEU A 414 -0.19 11.34 29.54
CA LEU A 414 0.23 12.74 29.53
C LEU A 414 -0.97 13.66 29.49
N ASN A 415 -1.07 14.56 30.48
CA ASN A 415 -2.02 15.67 30.45
C ASN A 415 -1.40 16.79 29.60
N ILE A 416 -1.89 16.98 28.38
CA ILE A 416 -1.35 17.95 27.42
C ILE A 416 -1.66 19.41 27.87
N LEU A 417 -2.78 19.63 28.55
CA LEU A 417 -3.12 20.97 29.08
C LEU A 417 -2.11 21.39 30.14
N ALA A 418 -1.64 20.49 30.99
CA ALA A 418 -0.62 20.79 31.99
C ALA A 418 0.73 21.08 31.32
N LEU A 419 1.13 20.33 30.30
CA LEU A 419 2.35 20.57 29.54
C LEU A 419 2.36 21.92 28.81
N LYS A 420 1.21 22.41 28.38
CA LYS A 420 1.07 23.75 27.76
C LYS A 420 1.23 24.91 28.78
N ALA A 421 0.94 24.67 30.03
CA ALA A 421 1.06 25.70 31.09
C ALA A 421 2.50 25.87 31.59
N GLU A 422 3.39 24.93 31.27
CA GLU A 422 4.83 24.96 31.65
C GLU A 422 5.73 25.56 30.55
N LEU A 423 5.19 25.85 29.35
CA LEU A 423 5.84 26.47 28.20
C LEU A 423 5.44 27.95 28.08
#